data_b283f69cefcec700c060c39d62dfccf3
#
_entry.id   b283f69cefcec700c060c39d62dfccf3
#
_cell.length_a   1.000
_cell.length_b   1.000
_cell.length_c   1.000
_cell.angle_alpha   90.00
_cell.angle_beta   90.00
_cell.angle_gamma   90.00
#
_symmetry.space_group_name_H-M   'P 1'
#
loop_
_entity.id
_entity.type
_entity.pdbx_description
1 polymer ?
#
loop_
_entity_poly.entity_id
_entity_poly.type
_entity_poly.pdbx_seq_one_letter_code
_entity_poly.pdbx_strand_id
1 'polypeptide(L)'
;MERALGVQGNSRVRVKQLVSLAPGVHLRELQRLLGMSFNSTRYHVDKLTTAGEIIRVEEGGYSRLYPAGISEAERAIFTLVRGETDRKILASLVADPILSNKQLCEQTNLAKSTVSEHLTGLVRAGIVKTRQVTENFVAYELEQPGQIRFLLRSQNPSILKKASDRFIDLWDF
;
A
#
# COMPACT_ATOMS: atom_id res chain seq x y z
N MET A 1 33.55 -13.03 15.13
CA MET A 1 33.34 -12.15 13.97
C MET A 1 32.30 -12.68 12.97
N GLU A 2 32.13 -13.98 12.80
CA GLU A 2 31.16 -14.62 11.89
C GLU A 2 29.66 -14.42 12.27
N ARG A 3 29.32 -14.39 13.56
CA ARG A 3 27.93 -14.19 14.01
C ARG A 3 27.35 -12.83 13.60
N ALA A 4 28.15 -11.77 13.53
CA ALA A 4 27.69 -10.43 13.17
C ALA A 4 27.36 -10.32 11.66
N LEU A 5 28.08 -11.03 10.81
CA LEU A 5 27.85 -11.07 9.34
C LEU A 5 26.57 -11.86 9.00
N GLY A 6 26.29 -12.96 9.69
CA GLY A 6 25.06 -13.75 9.49
C GLY A 6 23.79 -12.99 9.87
N VAL A 7 23.81 -12.28 10.99
CA VAL A 7 22.66 -11.47 11.46
C VAL A 7 22.37 -10.29 10.52
N GLN A 8 23.40 -9.64 9.99
CA GLN A 8 23.23 -8.53 9.04
C GLN A 8 22.70 -8.98 7.67
N GLY A 9 23.16 -10.14 7.17
CA GLY A 9 22.66 -10.73 5.93
C GLY A 9 21.18 -11.08 6.04
N ASN A 10 20.76 -11.67 7.14
CA ASN A 10 19.37 -12.01 7.44
C ASN A 10 18.47 -10.76 7.51
N SER A 11 18.90 -9.72 8.21
CA SER A 11 18.13 -8.46 8.34
C SER A 11 17.91 -7.77 6.99
N ARG A 12 18.89 -7.76 6.09
CA ARG A 12 18.75 -7.18 4.74
C ARG A 12 17.73 -7.95 3.91
N VAL A 13 17.78 -9.29 3.94
CA VAL A 13 16.82 -10.14 3.24
C VAL A 13 15.40 -9.89 3.76
N ARG A 14 15.22 -9.81 5.08
CA ARG A 14 13.92 -9.52 5.72
C ARG A 14 13.36 -8.15 5.29
N VAL A 15 14.20 -7.10 5.24
CA VAL A 15 13.81 -5.77 4.74
C VAL A 15 13.32 -5.87 3.30
N LYS A 16 14.08 -6.51 2.40
CA LYS A 16 13.72 -6.66 0.99
C LYS A 16 12.41 -7.43 0.82
N GLN A 17 12.25 -8.55 1.51
CA GLN A 17 11.04 -9.37 1.45
C GLN A 17 9.81 -8.59 1.93
N LEU A 18 9.94 -7.84 3.03
CA LEU A 18 8.81 -7.08 3.54
C LEU A 18 8.42 -5.90 2.63
N VAL A 19 9.39 -5.25 1.99
CA VAL A 19 9.11 -4.24 0.96
C VAL A 19 8.38 -4.88 -0.24
N SER A 20 8.71 -6.10 -0.63
CA SER A 20 8.03 -6.83 -1.70
C SER A 20 6.59 -7.24 -1.32
N LEU A 21 6.37 -7.61 -0.05
CA LEU A 21 5.03 -7.95 0.45
C LEU A 21 4.14 -6.72 0.65
N ALA A 22 4.75 -5.58 0.99
CA ALA A 22 4.07 -4.34 1.32
C ALA A 22 4.59 -3.16 0.47
N PRO A 23 4.42 -3.19 -0.87
CA PRO A 23 4.85 -2.10 -1.71
C PRO A 23 4.23 -0.77 -1.27
N GLY A 24 5.03 0.30 -1.27
CA GLY A 24 4.61 1.60 -0.76
C GLY A 24 4.66 1.74 0.77
N VAL A 25 5.27 0.80 1.48
CA VAL A 25 5.46 0.87 2.94
C VAL A 25 6.36 2.05 3.31
N HIS A 26 6.00 2.77 4.39
CA HIS A 26 6.84 3.82 4.95
C HIS A 26 7.95 3.25 5.83
N LEU A 27 9.08 3.95 5.91
CA LEU A 27 10.24 3.52 6.71
C LEU A 27 9.88 3.22 8.18
N ARG A 28 9.05 4.07 8.81
CA ARG A 28 8.59 3.84 10.20
C ARG A 28 7.65 2.64 10.35
N GLU A 29 6.82 2.39 9.34
CA GLU A 29 5.95 1.21 9.32
C GLU A 29 6.79 -0.06 9.13
N LEU A 30 7.72 -0.03 8.19
CA LEU A 30 8.67 -1.12 7.94
C LEU A 30 9.46 -1.47 9.21
N GLN A 31 9.97 -0.46 9.93
CA GLN A 31 10.65 -0.62 11.20
C GLN A 31 9.78 -1.35 12.24
N ARG A 32 8.51 -0.94 12.38
CA ARG A 32 7.58 -1.58 13.32
C ARG A 32 7.26 -3.02 12.95
N LEU A 33 7.07 -3.27 11.65
CA LEU A 33 6.79 -4.63 11.14
C LEU A 33 7.97 -5.58 11.38
N LEU A 34 9.21 -5.09 11.23
CA LEU A 34 10.42 -5.88 11.42
C LEU A 34 10.84 -6.04 12.89
N GLY A 35 10.32 -5.22 13.80
CA GLY A 35 10.77 -5.19 15.19
C GLY A 35 12.23 -4.70 15.36
N MET A 36 12.78 -4.00 14.37
CA MET A 36 14.16 -3.52 14.36
C MET A 36 14.26 -2.08 14.86
N SER A 37 15.47 -1.62 15.22
CA SER A 37 15.71 -0.21 15.51
C SER A 37 15.56 0.64 14.22
N PHE A 38 15.18 1.90 14.36
CA PHE A 38 15.04 2.82 13.21
C PHE A 38 16.36 2.95 12.43
N ASN A 39 17.47 3.10 13.12
CA ASN A 39 18.78 3.25 12.48
C ASN A 39 19.20 2.00 11.71
N SER A 40 18.96 0.81 12.27
CA SER A 40 19.22 -0.46 11.58
C SER A 40 18.34 -0.63 10.35
N THR A 41 17.05 -0.35 10.46
CA THR A 41 16.11 -0.41 9.31
C THR A 41 16.56 0.55 8.21
N ARG A 42 16.86 1.81 8.56
CA ARG A 42 17.33 2.82 7.62
C ARG A 42 18.63 2.38 6.93
N TYR A 43 19.60 1.88 7.68
CA TYR A 43 20.86 1.39 7.13
C TYR A 43 20.64 0.30 6.07
N HIS A 44 19.79 -0.69 6.34
CA HIS A 44 19.50 -1.75 5.37
C HIS A 44 18.73 -1.25 4.16
N VAL A 45 17.78 -0.34 4.36
CA VAL A 45 17.05 0.33 3.27
C VAL A 45 18.02 1.11 2.38
N ASP A 46 18.93 1.91 2.95
CA ASP A 46 19.91 2.69 2.18
C ASP A 46 20.83 1.76 1.36
N LYS A 47 21.29 0.64 1.94
CA LYS A 47 22.09 -0.36 1.23
C LYS A 47 21.34 -1.02 0.07
N LEU A 48 20.07 -1.40 0.28
CA LEU A 48 19.23 -2.01 -0.76
C LEU A 48 18.89 -1.00 -1.87
N THR A 49 18.66 0.26 -1.53
CA THR A 49 18.42 1.33 -2.50
C THR A 49 19.68 1.58 -3.35
N THR A 50 20.86 1.66 -2.73
CA THR A 50 22.13 1.82 -3.43
C THR A 50 22.43 0.63 -4.35
N ALA A 51 22.05 -0.59 -3.94
CA ALA A 51 22.18 -1.79 -4.76
C ALA A 51 21.13 -1.91 -5.87
N GLY A 52 20.17 -1.00 -5.95
CA GLY A 52 19.06 -1.04 -6.93
C GLY A 52 18.05 -2.16 -6.67
N GLU A 53 18.03 -2.75 -5.48
CA GLU A 53 17.12 -3.85 -5.13
C GLU A 53 15.76 -3.37 -4.64
N ILE A 54 15.68 -2.14 -4.15
CA ILE A 54 14.45 -1.44 -3.81
C ILE A 54 14.51 0.01 -4.34
N ILE A 55 13.35 0.61 -4.49
CA ILE A 55 13.17 2.00 -4.92
C ILE A 55 12.62 2.79 -3.73
N ARG A 56 13.21 3.97 -3.48
CA ARG A 56 12.68 4.96 -2.54
C ARG A 56 12.07 6.12 -3.33
N VAL A 57 10.83 6.45 -3.04
CA VAL A 57 10.12 7.59 -3.62
C VAL A 57 9.74 8.55 -2.49
N GLU A 58 10.16 9.80 -2.62
CA GLU A 58 9.74 10.87 -1.70
C GLU A 58 8.43 11.47 -2.19
N GLU A 59 7.40 11.42 -1.38
CA GLU A 59 6.07 11.90 -1.72
C GLU A 59 5.40 12.53 -0.49
N GLY A 60 5.00 13.80 -0.61
CA GLY A 60 4.30 14.50 0.47
C GLY A 60 5.09 14.59 1.79
N GLY A 61 6.44 14.63 1.73
CA GLY A 61 7.31 14.66 2.92
C GLY A 61 7.55 13.30 3.58
N TYR A 62 7.08 12.22 2.94
CA TYR A 62 7.27 10.85 3.41
C TYR A 62 8.00 10.01 2.35
N SER A 63 8.83 9.10 2.83
CA SER A 63 9.57 8.15 1.99
C SER A 63 8.77 6.85 1.89
N ARG A 64 8.38 6.49 0.67
CA ARG A 64 7.73 5.21 0.35
C ARG A 64 8.72 4.26 -0.31
N LEU A 65 8.64 2.99 0.04
CA LEU A 65 9.57 1.96 -0.41
C LEU A 65 8.85 0.95 -1.31
N TYR A 66 9.47 0.62 -2.43
CA TYR A 66 8.92 -0.30 -3.42
C TYR A 66 9.99 -1.31 -3.85
N PRO A 67 9.60 -2.52 -4.29
CA PRO A 67 10.53 -3.45 -4.93
C PRO A 67 11.06 -2.87 -6.25
N ALA A 68 12.28 -3.25 -6.62
CA ALA A 68 12.82 -2.93 -7.92
C ALA A 68 11.94 -3.51 -9.06
N GLY A 69 11.88 -2.81 -10.19
CA GLY A 69 11.12 -3.26 -11.36
C GLY A 69 9.62 -2.97 -11.34
N ILE A 70 9.09 -2.42 -10.25
CA ILE A 70 7.68 -1.98 -10.21
C ILE A 70 7.48 -0.76 -11.11
N SER A 71 6.44 -0.77 -11.94
CA SER A 71 6.07 0.35 -12.82
C SER A 71 5.51 1.53 -12.03
N GLU A 72 5.51 2.71 -12.64
CA GLU A 72 4.90 3.91 -12.04
C GLU A 72 3.40 3.74 -11.82
N ALA A 73 2.70 3.10 -12.76
CA ALA A 73 1.28 2.81 -12.64
C ALA A 73 0.97 1.89 -11.44
N GLU A 74 1.76 0.83 -11.25
CA GLU A 74 1.61 -0.06 -10.10
C GLU A 74 1.91 0.68 -8.79
N ARG A 75 2.95 1.54 -8.73
CA ARG A 75 3.25 2.36 -7.55
C ARG A 75 2.06 3.26 -7.17
N ALA A 76 1.43 3.90 -8.17
CA ALA A 76 0.24 4.72 -7.95
C ALA A 76 -0.91 3.90 -7.33
N ILE A 77 -1.17 2.70 -7.84
CA ILE A 77 -2.19 1.80 -7.29
C ILE A 77 -1.89 1.44 -5.83
N PHE A 78 -0.66 1.03 -5.51
CA PHE A 78 -0.27 0.69 -4.14
C PHE A 78 -0.36 1.90 -3.20
N THR A 79 0.03 3.09 -3.66
CA THR A 79 -0.10 4.33 -2.89
C THR A 79 -1.55 4.60 -2.51
N LEU A 80 -2.48 4.53 -3.47
CA LEU A 80 -3.91 4.76 -3.26
C LEU A 80 -4.52 3.67 -2.36
N VAL A 81 -4.25 2.39 -2.63
CA VAL A 81 -4.78 1.28 -1.81
C VAL A 81 -4.30 1.34 -0.35
N ARG A 82 -3.16 1.96 -0.07
CA ARG A 82 -2.65 2.15 1.29
C ARG A 82 -3.15 3.41 1.98
N GLY A 83 -3.67 4.38 1.24
CA GLY A 83 -4.30 5.58 1.78
C GLY A 83 -5.57 5.24 2.57
N GLU A 84 -5.74 5.78 3.78
CA GLU A 84 -6.91 5.46 4.63
C GLU A 84 -8.23 5.84 3.98
N THR A 85 -8.30 7.05 3.41
CA THR A 85 -9.48 7.58 2.73
C THR A 85 -9.82 6.76 1.48
N ASP A 86 -8.82 6.49 0.63
CA ASP A 86 -9.01 5.69 -0.58
C ASP A 86 -9.46 4.27 -0.23
N ARG A 87 -8.89 3.66 0.83
CA ARG A 87 -9.31 2.34 1.31
C ARG A 87 -10.78 2.29 1.71
N LYS A 88 -11.29 3.34 2.39
CA LYS A 88 -12.71 3.42 2.76
C LYS A 88 -13.58 3.46 1.50
N ILE A 89 -13.25 4.32 0.53
CA ILE A 89 -13.98 4.44 -0.73
C ILE A 89 -13.94 3.12 -1.52
N LEU A 90 -12.75 2.54 -1.68
CA LEU A 90 -12.59 1.28 -2.41
C LEU A 90 -13.30 0.11 -1.71
N ALA A 91 -13.31 0.06 -0.38
CA ALA A 91 -14.02 -0.97 0.39
C ALA A 91 -15.54 -0.85 0.19
N SER A 92 -16.09 0.38 0.15
CA SER A 92 -17.50 0.61 -0.17
C SER A 92 -17.84 0.11 -1.58
N LEU A 93 -17.00 0.43 -2.60
CA LEU A 93 -17.21 -0.03 -3.97
C LEU A 93 -17.00 -1.55 -4.17
N VAL A 94 -16.24 -2.21 -3.27
CA VAL A 94 -16.15 -3.69 -3.24
C VAL A 94 -17.40 -4.32 -2.65
N ALA A 95 -18.02 -3.67 -1.67
CA ALA A 95 -19.26 -4.14 -1.04
C ALA A 95 -20.48 -3.90 -1.94
N ASP A 96 -20.60 -2.69 -2.48
CA ASP A 96 -21.67 -2.27 -3.35
C ASP A 96 -21.07 -1.82 -4.70
N PRO A 97 -21.25 -2.59 -5.78
CA PRO A 97 -20.53 -2.41 -7.04
C PRO A 97 -20.75 -1.07 -7.74
N ILE A 98 -21.87 -0.40 -7.48
CA ILE A 98 -22.24 0.85 -8.17
C ILE A 98 -22.74 1.83 -7.12
N LEU A 99 -21.98 2.88 -6.86
CA LEU A 99 -22.31 3.91 -5.88
C LEU A 99 -22.17 5.31 -6.46
N SER A 100 -23.12 6.18 -6.10
CA SER A 100 -23.00 7.62 -6.34
C SER A 100 -22.06 8.28 -5.33
N ASN A 101 -21.61 9.51 -5.62
CA ASN A 101 -20.81 10.29 -4.66
C ASN A 101 -21.56 10.46 -3.32
N LYS A 102 -22.87 10.72 -3.34
CA LYS A 102 -23.70 10.86 -2.14
C LYS A 102 -23.67 9.58 -1.29
N GLN A 103 -23.91 8.41 -1.90
CA GLN A 103 -23.87 7.13 -1.20
C GLN A 103 -22.49 6.83 -0.62
N LEU A 104 -21.42 7.16 -1.36
CA LEU A 104 -20.05 7.03 -0.85
C LEU A 104 -19.81 7.93 0.37
N CYS A 105 -20.30 9.18 0.36
CA CYS A 105 -20.22 10.06 1.53
C CYS A 105 -20.94 9.47 2.74
N GLU A 106 -22.13 8.93 2.54
CA GLU A 106 -22.94 8.31 3.60
C GLU A 106 -22.25 7.05 4.17
N GLN A 107 -21.74 6.15 3.32
CA GLN A 107 -21.08 4.92 3.76
C GLN A 107 -19.72 5.16 4.41
N THR A 108 -18.96 6.13 3.93
CA THR A 108 -17.60 6.41 4.42
C THR A 108 -17.56 7.41 5.56
N ASN A 109 -18.65 8.15 5.78
CA ASN A 109 -18.75 9.30 6.69
C ASN A 109 -17.70 10.38 6.37
N LEU A 110 -17.46 10.63 5.08
CA LEU A 110 -16.52 11.63 4.56
C LEU A 110 -17.28 12.82 3.92
N ALA A 111 -16.65 13.99 3.95
CA ALA A 111 -17.17 15.17 3.29
C ALA A 111 -17.22 14.98 1.76
N LYS A 112 -18.21 15.60 1.10
CA LYS A 112 -18.38 15.51 -0.36
C LYS A 112 -17.14 15.95 -1.15
N SER A 113 -16.48 17.03 -0.71
CA SER A 113 -15.23 17.52 -1.32
C SER A 113 -14.14 16.48 -1.26
N THR A 114 -13.94 15.85 -0.08
CA THR A 114 -12.95 14.78 0.13
C THR A 114 -13.22 13.59 -0.77
N VAL A 115 -14.46 13.09 -0.79
CA VAL A 115 -14.85 11.96 -1.66
C VAL A 115 -14.62 12.31 -3.13
N SER A 116 -15.00 13.52 -3.58
CA SER A 116 -14.80 13.96 -4.97
C SER A 116 -13.33 14.05 -5.36
N GLU A 117 -12.48 14.58 -4.50
CA GLU A 117 -11.03 14.68 -4.72
C GLU A 117 -10.40 13.30 -4.88
N HIS A 118 -10.67 12.39 -3.94
CA HIS A 118 -10.15 11.03 -3.98
C HIS A 118 -10.68 10.23 -5.16
N LEU A 119 -11.97 10.34 -5.49
CA LEU A 119 -12.54 9.71 -6.70
C LEU A 119 -11.84 10.20 -7.97
N THR A 120 -11.52 11.49 -8.07
CA THR A 120 -10.76 12.03 -9.21
C THR A 120 -9.39 11.35 -9.33
N GLY A 121 -8.69 11.15 -8.23
CA GLY A 121 -7.42 10.42 -8.19
C GLY A 121 -7.56 8.96 -8.59
N LEU A 122 -8.56 8.27 -8.06
CA LEU A 122 -8.85 6.86 -8.36
C LEU A 122 -9.27 6.63 -9.82
N VAL A 123 -10.04 7.56 -10.41
CA VAL A 123 -10.41 7.52 -11.84
C VAL A 123 -9.19 7.77 -12.72
N ARG A 124 -8.35 8.76 -12.38
CA ARG A 124 -7.10 9.04 -13.11
C ARG A 124 -6.15 7.85 -13.09
N ALA A 125 -6.09 7.11 -11.98
CA ALA A 125 -5.28 5.90 -11.84
C ALA A 125 -5.90 4.67 -12.53
N GLY A 126 -7.10 4.77 -13.14
CA GLY A 126 -7.78 3.65 -13.79
C GLY A 126 -8.28 2.57 -12.83
N ILE A 127 -8.42 2.89 -11.53
CA ILE A 127 -8.93 1.97 -10.50
C ILE A 127 -10.47 2.01 -10.48
N VAL A 128 -11.02 3.20 -10.61
CA VAL A 128 -12.45 3.49 -10.63
C VAL A 128 -12.81 4.07 -11.99
N LYS A 129 -13.96 3.69 -12.51
CA LYS A 129 -14.57 4.33 -13.68
C LYS A 129 -15.90 4.97 -13.33
N THR A 130 -16.29 5.95 -14.12
CA THR A 130 -17.60 6.59 -14.04
C THR A 130 -18.60 5.84 -14.92
N ARG A 131 -19.82 5.70 -14.43
CA ARG A 131 -20.95 5.17 -15.16
C ARG A 131 -22.09 6.17 -15.19
N GLN A 132 -22.48 6.56 -16.39
CA GLN A 132 -23.69 7.37 -16.55
C GLN A 132 -24.91 6.47 -16.34
N VAL A 133 -25.71 6.79 -15.34
CA VAL A 133 -26.94 6.02 -15.02
C VAL A 133 -28.16 6.70 -15.61
N THR A 134 -28.24 8.04 -15.52
CA THR A 134 -29.23 8.90 -16.19
C THR A 134 -28.54 10.18 -16.64
N GLU A 135 -29.24 11.06 -17.39
CA GLU A 135 -28.67 12.32 -17.90
C GLU A 135 -28.01 13.17 -16.80
N ASN A 136 -28.50 13.12 -15.56
CA ASN A 136 -28.03 13.92 -14.43
C ASN A 136 -27.43 13.08 -13.29
N PHE A 137 -27.22 11.77 -13.49
CA PHE A 137 -26.78 10.89 -12.43
C PHE A 137 -25.58 10.04 -12.87
N VAL A 138 -24.44 10.31 -12.23
CA VAL A 138 -23.19 9.57 -12.39
C VAL A 138 -22.94 8.70 -11.17
N ALA A 139 -22.62 7.46 -11.41
CA ALA A 139 -22.16 6.52 -10.39
C ALA A 139 -20.71 6.11 -10.68
N TYR A 140 -20.10 5.48 -9.70
CA TYR A 140 -18.73 5.00 -9.73
C TYR A 140 -18.70 3.49 -9.55
N GLU A 141 -17.84 2.81 -10.28
CA GLU A 141 -17.63 1.37 -10.18
C GLU A 141 -16.14 1.04 -10.29
N LEU A 142 -15.73 -0.10 -9.74
CA LEU A 142 -14.35 -0.56 -9.86
C LEU A 142 -14.10 -1.15 -11.25
N GLU A 143 -12.95 -0.82 -11.84
CA GLU A 143 -12.54 -1.39 -13.14
C GLU A 143 -12.20 -2.88 -13.00
N GLN A 144 -11.50 -3.27 -11.93
CA GLN A 144 -11.11 -4.64 -11.62
C GLN A 144 -11.44 -5.01 -10.17
N PRO A 145 -12.72 -5.33 -9.85
CA PRO A 145 -13.15 -5.55 -8.46
C PRO A 145 -12.41 -6.66 -7.74
N GLY A 146 -12.08 -7.75 -8.44
CA GLY A 146 -11.35 -8.88 -7.88
C GLY A 146 -9.93 -8.52 -7.45
N GLN A 147 -9.22 -7.76 -8.28
CA GLN A 147 -7.88 -7.27 -7.98
C GLN A 147 -7.89 -6.31 -6.78
N ILE A 148 -8.81 -5.36 -6.77
CA ILE A 148 -8.91 -4.40 -5.65
C ILE A 148 -9.26 -5.09 -4.35
N ARG A 149 -10.18 -6.05 -4.36
CA ARG A 149 -10.51 -6.87 -3.18
C ARG A 149 -9.27 -7.61 -2.65
N PHE A 150 -8.49 -8.21 -3.53
CA PHE A 150 -7.23 -8.88 -3.16
C PHE A 150 -6.23 -7.90 -2.55
N LEU A 151 -6.01 -6.73 -3.17
CA LEU A 151 -5.08 -5.71 -2.68
C LEU A 151 -5.52 -5.15 -1.32
N LEU A 152 -6.80 -4.84 -1.13
CA LEU A 152 -7.33 -4.36 0.15
C LEU A 152 -7.09 -5.37 1.28
N ARG A 153 -7.18 -6.66 0.99
CA ARG A 153 -6.88 -7.72 1.96
C ARG A 153 -5.39 -7.87 2.22
N SER A 154 -4.58 -8.03 1.16
CA SER A 154 -3.14 -8.27 1.27
C SER A 154 -2.39 -7.09 1.91
N GLN A 155 -2.83 -5.86 1.66
CA GLN A 155 -2.26 -4.63 2.22
C GLN A 155 -2.90 -4.22 3.56
N ASN A 156 -3.67 -5.11 4.19
CA ASN A 156 -4.22 -4.83 5.52
C ASN A 156 -3.11 -4.87 6.58
N PRO A 157 -2.98 -3.84 7.43
CA PRO A 157 -1.91 -3.77 8.44
C PRO A 157 -1.86 -4.99 9.38
N SER A 158 -3.02 -5.54 9.77
CA SER A 158 -3.08 -6.72 10.63
C SER A 158 -2.55 -7.98 9.94
N ILE A 159 -2.83 -8.13 8.64
CA ILE A 159 -2.35 -9.28 7.85
C ILE A 159 -0.86 -9.13 7.59
N LEU A 160 -0.39 -7.93 7.26
CA LEU A 160 1.04 -7.65 7.09
C LEU A 160 1.82 -7.91 8.38
N LYS A 161 1.28 -7.53 9.55
CA LYS A 161 1.91 -7.82 10.83
C LYS A 161 2.03 -9.33 11.08
N LYS A 162 0.94 -10.08 10.89
CA LYS A 162 0.96 -11.56 11.03
C LYS A 162 1.93 -12.22 10.05
N ALA A 163 2.00 -11.73 8.81
CA ALA A 163 2.96 -12.22 7.82
C ALA A 163 4.39 -11.93 8.25
N SER A 164 4.67 -10.71 8.72
CA SER A 164 5.98 -10.34 9.25
C SER A 164 6.40 -11.20 10.44
N ASP A 165 5.51 -11.42 11.40
CA ASP A 165 5.79 -12.24 12.58
C ASP A 165 6.15 -13.69 12.17
N ARG A 166 5.40 -14.30 11.23
CA ARG A 166 5.72 -15.63 10.68
C ARG A 166 7.06 -15.67 9.97
N PHE A 167 7.46 -14.59 9.27
CA PHE A 167 8.79 -14.52 8.66
C PHE A 167 9.88 -14.44 9.70
N ILE A 168 9.65 -13.74 10.82
CA ILE A 168 10.60 -13.66 11.93
C ILE A 168 10.81 -15.06 12.52
N ASP A 169 9.71 -15.76 12.83
CA ASP A 169 9.76 -17.11 13.43
C ASP A 169 10.47 -18.16 12.54
N LEU A 170 10.41 -18.03 11.23
CA LEU A 170 11.06 -18.93 10.28
C LEU A 170 12.59 -18.73 10.17
N TRP A 171 13.12 -17.62 10.71
CA TRP A 171 14.55 -17.26 10.57
C TRP A 171 15.29 -17.18 11.90
N ASP A 172 14.62 -17.41 13.02
CA ASP A 172 15.23 -17.43 14.37
C ASP A 172 15.74 -18.83 14.79
N PHE A 173 16.11 -19.68 13.81
CA PHE A 173 16.80 -20.96 14.01
C PHE A 173 18.32 -20.84 13.88
#